data_36801990c61656063c40a7f3fa2f6f64
#
_entry.id   36801990c61656063c40a7f3fa2f6f64
#
_cell.length_a   1.000
_cell.length_b   1.000
_cell.length_c   1.000
_cell.angle_alpha   90.00
_cell.angle_beta   90.00
_cell.angle_gamma   90.00
#
_symmetry.space_group_name_H-M   'P 1'
#
loop_
_entity.id
_entity.type
_entity.pdbx_description
1 polymer ?
#
loop_
_entity_poly.entity_id
_entity_poly.type
_entity_poly.pdbx_seq_one_letter_code
_entity_poly.pdbx_strand_id
1 'polypeptide(L)'
;MRALLLAAVLGVTLSAYDAAHLKKALEEKECIGCDLRGADLSKKDFSGGDFHGSDLSYADLRGSVFEMGDFNDCNLSHANAEGTVFWKGTIERADLRRLRGKGSNFKGARLNGSNLSGADIRGAKVWKANFTDAILFKTDFRGSELGGSTFVRNDLRSTQMKNTLLWQTHFSDVVMSKGQCVHAKKEEAIVDKNVTWH
;
A
#
# COMPACT_ATOMS: atom_id res chain seq x y z
N MET A 1 -8.46 12.86 24.72
CA MET A 1 -8.40 14.33 24.86
C MET A 1 -7.01 14.94 24.57
N ARG A 2 -5.87 14.28 24.84
CA ARG A 2 -4.53 14.88 24.55
C ARG A 2 -4.14 14.93 23.06
N ALA A 3 -4.67 14.08 22.21
CA ALA A 3 -4.37 14.08 20.77
C ALA A 3 -5.04 15.23 19.98
N LEU A 4 -6.21 15.68 20.42
CA LEU A 4 -6.92 16.80 19.80
C LEU A 4 -6.26 18.16 20.01
N LEU A 5 -5.51 18.35 21.12
CA LEU A 5 -4.84 19.63 21.41
C LEU A 5 -3.57 19.87 20.59
N LEU A 6 -2.87 18.80 20.13
CA LEU A 6 -1.65 18.98 19.32
C LEU A 6 -1.94 19.29 17.85
N ALA A 7 -3.10 18.90 17.34
CA ALA A 7 -3.48 19.14 15.95
C ALA A 7 -3.82 20.62 15.68
N ALA A 8 -4.34 21.32 16.68
CA ALA A 8 -4.71 22.74 16.56
C ALA A 8 -3.49 23.68 16.40
N VAL A 9 -2.29 23.25 16.83
CA VAL A 9 -1.05 24.07 16.76
C VAL A 9 -0.39 24.01 15.37
N LEU A 10 -0.70 22.99 14.56
CA LEU A 10 -0.09 22.78 13.24
C LEU A 10 -0.99 23.18 12.07
N GLY A 11 -2.16 23.78 12.32
CA GLY A 11 -3.09 24.22 11.26
C GLY A 11 -3.67 23.08 10.42
N VAL A 12 -3.47 21.81 10.82
CA VAL A 12 -4.11 20.66 10.24
C VAL A 12 -5.38 20.40 11.04
N THR A 13 -6.51 20.81 10.50
CA THR A 13 -7.80 20.27 10.98
C THR A 13 -7.79 18.79 10.64
N LEU A 14 -7.36 17.94 11.57
CA LEU A 14 -7.72 16.53 11.56
C LEU A 14 -9.25 16.51 11.61
N SER A 15 -9.90 16.41 10.46
CA SER A 15 -11.34 16.17 10.44
C SER A 15 -11.56 14.85 11.18
N ALA A 16 -12.27 14.94 12.29
CA ALA A 16 -12.62 13.78 13.06
C ALA A 16 -13.41 12.82 12.17
N TYR A 17 -13.07 11.53 12.25
CA TYR A 17 -13.86 10.45 11.65
C TYR A 17 -15.33 10.51 12.12
N ASP A 18 -16.23 9.92 11.38
CA ASP A 18 -17.60 9.70 11.85
C ASP A 18 -17.60 8.61 12.92
N ALA A 19 -18.05 8.95 14.13
CA ALA A 19 -18.04 8.02 15.26
C ALA A 19 -18.98 6.82 15.06
N ALA A 20 -20.08 6.98 14.30
CA ALA A 20 -20.98 5.88 13.95
C ALA A 20 -20.30 4.94 12.95
N HIS A 21 -19.56 5.50 11.97
CA HIS A 21 -18.77 4.71 11.02
C HIS A 21 -17.66 3.93 11.73
N LEU A 22 -16.94 4.55 12.68
CA LEU A 22 -15.93 3.82 13.45
C LEU A 22 -16.55 2.67 14.25
N LYS A 23 -17.69 2.92 14.91
CA LYS A 23 -18.41 1.89 15.64
C LYS A 23 -18.80 0.74 14.71
N LYS A 24 -19.39 1.05 13.55
CA LYS A 24 -19.77 0.07 12.55
C LYS A 24 -18.57 -0.76 12.10
N ALA A 25 -17.44 -0.13 11.75
CA ALA A 25 -16.21 -0.82 11.35
C ALA A 25 -15.73 -1.79 12.43
N LEU A 26 -15.78 -1.39 13.70
CA LEU A 26 -15.31 -2.21 14.82
C LEU A 26 -16.23 -3.40 15.16
N GLU A 27 -17.54 -3.24 14.97
CA GLU A 27 -18.54 -4.26 15.34
C GLU A 27 -18.84 -5.21 14.18
N GLU A 28 -18.94 -4.69 12.94
CA GLU A 28 -19.42 -5.44 11.77
C GLU A 28 -18.30 -5.86 10.81
N LYS A 29 -17.10 -5.26 10.93
CA LYS A 29 -15.99 -5.37 9.97
C LYS A 29 -16.36 -4.93 8.54
N GLU A 30 -17.47 -4.23 8.38
CA GLU A 30 -17.96 -3.66 7.13
C GLU A 30 -18.13 -2.16 7.28
N CYS A 31 -17.55 -1.41 6.35
CA CYS A 31 -17.65 0.04 6.38
C CYS A 31 -17.51 0.63 4.98
N ILE A 32 -18.46 0.29 4.11
CA ILE A 32 -18.49 0.75 2.72
C ILE A 32 -18.78 2.25 2.67
N GLY A 33 -17.93 3.01 1.96
CA GLY A 33 -18.07 4.46 1.82
C GLY A 33 -17.97 5.25 3.12
N CYS A 34 -17.34 4.70 4.15
CA CYS A 34 -17.25 5.31 5.47
C CYS A 34 -16.21 6.43 5.55
N ASP A 35 -16.47 7.39 6.42
CA ASP A 35 -15.48 8.37 6.87
C ASP A 35 -14.76 7.85 8.11
N LEU A 36 -13.56 7.33 7.92
CA LEU A 36 -12.67 6.79 8.95
C LEU A 36 -11.35 7.59 9.04
N ARG A 37 -11.35 8.83 8.55
CA ARG A 37 -10.16 9.70 8.51
C ARG A 37 -9.53 9.88 9.87
N GLY A 38 -8.28 9.50 10.02
CA GLY A 38 -7.56 9.61 11.31
C GLY A 38 -8.05 8.68 12.42
N ALA A 39 -8.95 7.72 12.11
CA ALA A 39 -9.46 6.77 13.10
C ALA A 39 -8.34 5.85 13.62
N ASP A 40 -8.43 5.46 14.89
CA ASP A 40 -7.58 4.41 15.46
C ASP A 40 -8.21 3.03 15.22
N LEU A 41 -7.68 2.34 14.23
CA LEU A 41 -8.02 0.97 13.87
C LEU A 41 -6.86 0.02 14.19
N SER A 42 -5.88 0.46 14.99
CA SER A 42 -4.66 -0.31 15.23
C SER A 42 -4.90 -1.60 16.03
N LYS A 43 -4.08 -2.62 15.74
CA LYS A 43 -4.07 -3.91 16.46
C LYS A 43 -5.43 -4.61 16.50
N LYS A 44 -6.24 -4.43 15.46
CA LYS A 44 -7.55 -5.07 15.31
C LYS A 44 -7.54 -6.11 14.20
N ASP A 45 -8.48 -7.04 14.28
CA ASP A 45 -8.71 -8.02 13.24
C ASP A 45 -9.97 -7.67 12.44
N PHE A 46 -9.73 -7.28 11.18
CA PHE A 46 -10.75 -6.97 10.18
C PHE A 46 -10.68 -7.95 9.00
N SER A 47 -10.23 -9.17 9.22
CA SER A 47 -10.11 -10.18 8.15
C SER A 47 -11.45 -10.39 7.46
N GLY A 48 -11.44 -10.39 6.11
CA GLY A 48 -12.63 -10.48 5.26
C GLY A 48 -13.50 -9.22 5.24
N GLY A 49 -13.07 -8.15 5.91
CA GLY A 49 -13.84 -6.90 6.00
C GLY A 49 -13.97 -6.17 4.68
N ASP A 50 -15.11 -5.50 4.49
CA ASP A 50 -15.39 -4.66 3.32
C ASP A 50 -15.32 -3.18 3.70
N PHE A 51 -14.31 -2.50 3.13
CA PHE A 51 -14.05 -1.06 3.31
C PHE A 51 -14.14 -0.29 1.99
N HIS A 52 -14.72 -0.91 0.94
CA HIS A 52 -14.81 -0.33 -0.40
C HIS A 52 -15.24 1.14 -0.38
N GLY A 53 -14.49 1.99 -1.11
CA GLY A 53 -14.78 3.41 -1.27
C GLY A 53 -14.65 4.26 0.00
N SER A 54 -14.13 3.71 1.10
CA SER A 54 -14.00 4.43 2.36
C SER A 54 -12.79 5.38 2.39
N ASP A 55 -12.89 6.44 3.19
CA ASP A 55 -11.79 7.34 3.49
C ASP A 55 -11.11 6.94 4.81
N LEU A 56 -9.96 6.29 4.70
CA LEU A 56 -9.05 5.91 5.78
C LEU A 56 -7.80 6.79 5.81
N SER A 57 -7.85 7.97 5.18
CA SER A 57 -6.68 8.85 5.15
C SER A 57 -6.27 9.24 6.57
N TYR A 58 -4.95 9.25 6.81
CA TYR A 58 -4.37 9.50 8.13
C TYR A 58 -4.76 8.51 9.24
N ALA A 59 -5.52 7.45 8.96
CA ALA A 59 -5.89 6.43 9.95
C ALA A 59 -4.67 5.70 10.51
N ASP A 60 -4.77 5.27 11.76
CA ASP A 60 -3.79 4.39 12.38
C ASP A 60 -4.23 2.93 12.21
N LEU A 61 -3.53 2.21 11.32
CA LEU A 61 -3.78 0.82 11.00
C LEU A 61 -2.70 -0.12 11.56
N ARG A 62 -1.75 0.40 12.36
CA ARG A 62 -0.56 -0.34 12.80
C ARG A 62 -0.89 -1.70 13.41
N GLY A 63 -0.26 -2.74 12.86
CA GLY A 63 -0.39 -4.10 13.37
C GLY A 63 -1.78 -4.71 13.24
N SER A 64 -2.68 -4.10 12.47
CA SER A 64 -4.00 -4.66 12.20
C SER A 64 -3.94 -5.72 11.12
N VAL A 65 -4.94 -6.60 11.11
CA VAL A 65 -5.08 -7.69 10.16
C VAL A 65 -6.30 -7.42 9.28
N PHE A 66 -6.06 -7.33 7.97
CA PHE A 66 -7.07 -7.15 6.92
C PHE A 66 -6.91 -8.23 5.85
N GLU A 67 -6.73 -9.48 6.27
CA GLU A 67 -6.60 -10.59 5.34
C GLU A 67 -7.84 -10.72 4.45
N MET A 68 -7.65 -10.80 3.12
CA MET A 68 -8.72 -10.89 2.13
C MET A 68 -9.76 -9.75 2.20
N GLY A 69 -9.41 -8.63 2.82
CA GLY A 69 -10.27 -7.45 2.89
C GLY A 69 -10.41 -6.73 1.55
N ASP A 70 -11.54 -6.03 1.36
CA ASP A 70 -11.80 -5.18 0.21
C ASP A 70 -11.53 -3.70 0.53
N PHE A 71 -10.52 -3.14 -0.14
CA PHE A 71 -10.11 -1.73 -0.08
C PHE A 71 -10.16 -1.07 -1.46
N ASN A 72 -10.93 -1.63 -2.38
CA ASN A 72 -11.06 -1.03 -3.71
C ASN A 72 -11.60 0.39 -3.59
N ASP A 73 -11.02 1.30 -4.38
CA ASP A 73 -11.41 2.71 -4.44
C ASP A 73 -11.27 3.47 -3.09
N CYS A 74 -10.58 2.90 -2.09
CA CYS A 74 -10.34 3.55 -0.79
C CYS A 74 -9.31 4.67 -0.88
N ASN A 75 -9.44 5.64 0.02
CA ASN A 75 -8.40 6.61 0.31
C ASN A 75 -7.62 6.19 1.57
N LEU A 76 -6.42 5.65 1.38
CA LEU A 76 -5.46 5.27 2.43
C LEU A 76 -4.28 6.26 2.51
N SER A 77 -4.42 7.44 1.88
CA SER A 77 -3.31 8.40 1.81
C SER A 77 -2.88 8.84 3.21
N HIS A 78 -1.56 8.89 3.42
CA HIS A 78 -0.96 9.24 4.72
C HIS A 78 -1.31 8.31 5.89
N ALA A 79 -2.05 7.22 5.70
CA ALA A 79 -2.34 6.25 6.76
C ALA A 79 -1.06 5.61 7.30
N ASN A 80 -1.08 5.26 8.58
CA ASN A 80 0.00 4.50 9.19
C ASN A 80 -0.34 3.01 9.22
N ALA A 81 0.23 2.26 8.28
CA ALA A 81 0.03 0.83 8.12
C ALA A 81 1.29 0.01 8.46
N GLU A 82 2.14 0.51 9.39
CA GLU A 82 3.34 -0.23 9.80
C GLU A 82 2.96 -1.59 10.40
N GLY A 83 3.52 -2.67 9.85
CA GLY A 83 3.23 -4.05 10.26
C GLY A 83 1.81 -4.54 10.00
N THR A 84 1.01 -3.78 9.25
CA THR A 84 -0.36 -4.18 8.88
C THR A 84 -0.34 -5.35 7.91
N VAL A 85 -1.31 -6.26 8.03
CA VAL A 85 -1.46 -7.41 7.16
C VAL A 85 -2.60 -7.17 6.16
N PHE A 86 -2.26 -7.08 4.87
CA PHE A 86 -3.18 -6.98 3.72
C PHE A 86 -3.10 -8.23 2.85
N TRP A 87 -2.84 -9.39 3.43
CA TRP A 87 -2.66 -10.63 2.70
C TRP A 87 -3.87 -10.97 1.83
N LYS A 88 -3.64 -11.15 0.52
CA LYS A 88 -4.67 -11.42 -0.49
C LYS A 88 -5.80 -10.36 -0.55
N GLY A 89 -5.61 -9.19 0.04
CA GLY A 89 -6.57 -8.10 -0.03
C GLY A 89 -6.69 -7.52 -1.44
N THR A 90 -7.85 -6.96 -1.77
CA THR A 90 -8.07 -6.19 -2.98
C THR A 90 -7.96 -4.71 -2.64
N ILE A 91 -7.01 -4.02 -3.31
CA ILE A 91 -6.66 -2.62 -3.03
C ILE A 91 -6.58 -1.88 -4.39
N GLU A 92 -7.49 -2.22 -5.29
CA GLU A 92 -7.47 -1.70 -6.66
C GLU A 92 -7.99 -0.27 -6.71
N ARG A 93 -7.35 0.56 -7.55
CA ARG A 93 -7.68 1.98 -7.74
C ARG A 93 -7.66 2.80 -6.45
N ALA A 94 -7.05 2.28 -5.39
CA ALA A 94 -6.97 2.95 -4.11
C ALA A 94 -5.87 4.02 -4.10
N ASP A 95 -6.05 5.04 -3.29
CA ASP A 95 -5.06 6.07 -3.02
C ASP A 95 -4.20 5.70 -1.80
N LEU A 96 -2.98 5.23 -2.04
CA LEU A 96 -1.99 4.91 -1.00
C LEU A 96 -0.84 5.95 -0.98
N ARG A 97 -1.08 7.16 -1.48
CA ARG A 97 -0.03 8.19 -1.49
C ARG A 97 0.51 8.44 -0.09
N ARG A 98 1.84 8.37 0.03
CA ARG A 98 2.54 8.60 1.31
C ARG A 98 2.10 7.67 2.45
N LEU A 99 1.56 6.49 2.10
CA LEU A 99 1.28 5.43 3.08
C LEU A 99 2.57 5.09 3.84
N ARG A 100 2.50 4.94 5.15
CA ARG A 100 3.57 4.44 5.99
C ARG A 100 3.34 2.94 6.23
N GLY A 101 3.83 2.11 5.33
CA GLY A 101 3.62 0.66 5.32
C GLY A 101 4.88 -0.16 5.59
N LYS A 102 5.86 0.39 6.35
CA LYS A 102 7.08 -0.33 6.67
C LYS A 102 6.79 -1.66 7.36
N GLY A 103 7.38 -2.76 6.83
CA GLY A 103 7.21 -4.11 7.38
C GLY A 103 5.80 -4.70 7.23
N SER A 104 4.92 -4.06 6.46
CA SER A 104 3.58 -4.58 6.18
C SER A 104 3.61 -5.87 5.33
N ASN A 105 2.48 -6.57 5.28
CA ASN A 105 2.33 -7.79 4.50
C ASN A 105 1.27 -7.60 3.40
N PHE A 106 1.73 -7.40 2.16
CA PHE A 106 0.91 -7.32 0.94
C PHE A 106 0.98 -8.61 0.10
N LYS A 107 1.35 -9.74 0.70
CA LYS A 107 1.49 -10.99 -0.05
C LYS A 107 0.20 -11.36 -0.76
N GLY A 108 0.26 -11.49 -2.10
CA GLY A 108 -0.87 -11.81 -2.95
C GLY A 108 -1.91 -10.70 -3.07
N ALA A 109 -1.62 -9.49 -2.59
CA ALA A 109 -2.53 -8.35 -2.71
C ALA A 109 -2.68 -7.89 -4.16
N ARG A 110 -3.86 -7.40 -4.52
CA ARG A 110 -4.16 -6.80 -5.83
C ARG A 110 -4.14 -5.28 -5.69
N LEU A 111 -3.14 -4.65 -6.30
CA LEU A 111 -2.89 -3.21 -6.25
C LEU A 111 -3.03 -2.54 -7.64
N ASN A 112 -3.81 -3.18 -8.52
CA ASN A 112 -3.99 -2.72 -9.89
C ASN A 112 -4.56 -1.30 -9.94
N GLY A 113 -3.91 -0.42 -10.70
CA GLY A 113 -4.35 0.96 -10.87
C GLY A 113 -4.27 1.84 -9.61
N SER A 114 -3.72 1.33 -8.51
CA SER A 114 -3.58 2.10 -7.27
C SER A 114 -2.45 3.14 -7.35
N ASN A 115 -2.52 4.17 -6.52
CA ASN A 115 -1.50 5.21 -6.45
C ASN A 115 -0.68 5.10 -5.15
N LEU A 116 0.56 4.61 -5.27
CA LEU A 116 1.51 4.47 -4.17
C LEU A 116 2.57 5.59 -4.15
N SER A 117 2.33 6.72 -4.81
CA SER A 117 3.35 7.78 -4.90
C SER A 117 3.86 8.20 -3.52
N GLY A 118 5.17 8.08 -3.31
CA GLY A 118 5.84 8.43 -2.05
C GLY A 118 5.53 7.48 -0.89
N ALA A 119 4.88 6.35 -1.11
CA ALA A 119 4.65 5.35 -0.06
C ALA A 119 5.97 4.74 0.43
N ASP A 120 6.07 4.55 1.74
CA ASP A 120 7.18 3.84 2.40
C ASP A 120 6.75 2.40 2.72
N ILE A 121 7.16 1.45 1.89
CA ILE A 121 6.91 0.01 2.07
C ILE A 121 8.22 -0.77 2.23
N ARG A 122 9.21 -0.15 2.88
CA ARG A 122 10.50 -0.79 3.19
C ARG A 122 10.33 -2.04 4.05
N GLY A 123 11.06 -3.08 3.69
CA GLY A 123 11.03 -4.34 4.44
C GLY A 123 9.68 -5.06 4.42
N ALA A 124 8.76 -4.65 3.56
CA ALA A 124 7.45 -5.28 3.44
C ALA A 124 7.53 -6.64 2.73
N LYS A 125 6.62 -7.54 3.07
CA LYS A 125 6.39 -8.79 2.35
C LYS A 125 5.39 -8.55 1.23
N VAL A 126 5.84 -8.64 -0.03
CA VAL A 126 5.03 -8.24 -1.20
C VAL A 126 4.97 -9.39 -2.24
N TRP A 127 5.23 -10.62 -1.80
CA TRP A 127 5.24 -11.80 -2.67
C TRP A 127 3.93 -11.93 -3.46
N LYS A 128 4.06 -12.17 -4.78
CA LYS A 128 2.93 -12.43 -5.68
C LYS A 128 1.86 -11.32 -5.67
N ALA A 129 2.24 -10.08 -5.33
CA ALA A 129 1.36 -8.93 -5.46
C ALA A 129 1.28 -8.46 -6.92
N ASN A 130 0.17 -7.85 -7.30
CA ASN A 130 -0.04 -7.32 -8.65
C ASN A 130 -0.10 -5.80 -8.64
N PHE A 131 0.86 -5.16 -9.34
CA PHE A 131 0.99 -3.71 -9.48
C PHE A 131 0.66 -3.22 -10.91
N THR A 132 -0.06 -4.00 -11.71
CA THR A 132 -0.43 -3.58 -13.06
C THR A 132 -1.09 -2.20 -13.05
N ASP A 133 -0.60 -1.27 -13.90
CA ASP A 133 -1.07 0.12 -14.01
C ASP A 133 -0.94 0.96 -12.72
N ALA A 134 -0.27 0.46 -11.68
CA ALA A 134 -0.08 1.23 -10.45
C ALA A 134 0.90 2.40 -10.66
N ILE A 135 0.63 3.53 -10.00
CA ILE A 135 1.51 4.70 -9.98
C ILE A 135 2.49 4.55 -8.81
N LEU A 136 3.79 4.42 -9.14
CA LEU A 136 4.86 4.10 -8.19
C LEU A 136 5.90 5.23 -8.03
N PHE A 137 5.51 6.46 -8.32
CA PHE A 137 6.43 7.61 -8.26
C PHE A 137 7.03 7.80 -6.86
N LYS A 138 8.36 7.69 -6.74
CA LYS A 138 9.10 7.78 -5.46
C LYS A 138 8.67 6.77 -4.38
N THR A 139 8.06 5.66 -4.75
CA THR A 139 7.76 4.57 -3.82
C THR A 139 9.05 3.93 -3.32
N ASP A 140 9.14 3.67 -2.02
CA ASP A 140 10.31 3.08 -1.40
C ASP A 140 10.09 1.60 -1.05
N PHE A 141 10.67 0.70 -1.86
CA PHE A 141 10.65 -0.75 -1.67
C PHE A 141 11.93 -1.31 -1.04
N ARG A 142 12.85 -0.47 -0.57
CA ARG A 142 14.16 -0.97 -0.08
C ARG A 142 14.02 -2.09 0.94
N GLY A 143 14.74 -3.18 0.72
CA GLY A 143 14.76 -4.34 1.60
C GLY A 143 13.45 -5.14 1.63
N SER A 144 12.49 -4.87 0.74
CA SER A 144 11.24 -5.63 0.66
C SER A 144 11.40 -6.90 -0.17
N GLU A 145 10.46 -7.83 0.00
CA GLU A 145 10.40 -9.11 -0.68
C GLU A 145 9.32 -9.06 -1.77
N LEU A 146 9.73 -8.88 -3.03
CA LEU A 146 8.84 -8.72 -4.20
C LEU A 146 8.70 -10.00 -5.05
N GLY A 147 9.24 -11.11 -4.60
CA GLY A 147 9.30 -12.35 -5.38
C GLY A 147 7.96 -12.78 -5.99
N GLY A 148 7.96 -13.13 -7.27
CA GLY A 148 6.77 -13.53 -8.02
C GLY A 148 5.73 -12.43 -8.22
N SER A 149 6.02 -11.18 -7.83
CA SER A 149 5.11 -10.04 -8.07
C SER A 149 5.12 -9.62 -9.53
N THR A 150 4.07 -8.92 -9.96
CA THR A 150 3.88 -8.48 -11.33
C THR A 150 3.87 -6.96 -11.41
N PHE A 151 4.71 -6.41 -12.29
CA PHE A 151 4.77 -5.00 -12.67
C PHE A 151 4.51 -4.89 -14.16
N VAL A 152 3.39 -4.32 -14.55
CA VAL A 152 3.01 -4.14 -15.96
C VAL A 152 2.59 -2.69 -16.18
N ARG A 153 3.14 -2.05 -17.20
CA ARG A 153 2.86 -0.65 -17.56
C ARG A 153 3.18 0.35 -16.43
N ASN A 154 4.28 0.13 -15.70
CA ASN A 154 4.71 1.02 -14.63
C ASN A 154 5.94 1.83 -15.03
N ASP A 155 6.03 3.06 -14.54
CA ASP A 155 7.27 3.84 -14.51
C ASP A 155 7.98 3.64 -13.16
N LEU A 156 9.08 2.90 -13.17
CA LEU A 156 9.85 2.55 -11.98
C LEU A 156 11.09 3.43 -11.77
N ARG A 157 11.39 4.37 -12.68
CA ARG A 157 12.65 5.15 -12.66
C ARG A 157 12.90 5.87 -11.34
N SER A 158 11.84 6.33 -10.68
CA SER A 158 11.92 7.04 -9.39
C SER A 158 11.76 6.14 -8.17
N THR A 159 11.44 4.86 -8.34
CA THR A 159 11.28 3.91 -7.22
C THR A 159 12.63 3.55 -6.61
N GLN A 160 12.64 3.32 -5.31
CA GLN A 160 13.83 2.86 -4.60
C GLN A 160 13.74 1.35 -4.38
N MET A 161 14.64 0.58 -5.01
CA MET A 161 14.61 -0.89 -5.00
C MET A 161 15.94 -1.51 -4.49
N LYS A 162 16.73 -0.75 -3.73
CA LYS A 162 18.00 -1.28 -3.19
C LYS A 162 17.71 -2.41 -2.20
N ASN A 163 18.41 -3.54 -2.35
CA ASN A 163 18.30 -4.72 -1.50
C ASN A 163 16.88 -5.35 -1.50
N THR A 164 16.12 -5.18 -2.58
CA THR A 164 14.86 -5.92 -2.77
C THR A 164 15.15 -7.33 -3.28
N LEU A 165 14.35 -8.30 -2.83
CA LEU A 165 14.37 -9.65 -3.38
C LEU A 165 13.37 -9.71 -4.54
N LEU A 166 13.86 -10.01 -5.77
CA LEU A 166 13.09 -9.93 -7.02
C LEU A 166 12.93 -11.30 -7.72
N TRP A 167 13.28 -12.39 -7.06
CA TRP A 167 13.20 -13.72 -7.67
C TRP A 167 11.83 -13.98 -8.32
N GLN A 168 11.83 -14.32 -9.60
CA GLN A 168 10.62 -14.50 -10.43
C GLN A 168 9.66 -13.29 -10.45
N THR A 169 10.10 -12.10 -10.05
CA THR A 169 9.30 -10.88 -10.28
C THR A 169 9.19 -10.61 -11.76
N HIS A 170 7.98 -10.38 -12.25
CA HIS A 170 7.72 -10.18 -13.67
C HIS A 170 7.61 -8.68 -13.99
N PHE A 171 8.45 -8.22 -14.92
CA PHE A 171 8.47 -6.84 -15.45
C PHE A 171 8.10 -6.86 -16.93
N SER A 172 6.97 -6.25 -17.30
CA SER A 172 6.46 -6.13 -18.66
C SER A 172 5.98 -4.71 -18.94
N ASP A 173 6.30 -4.14 -20.10
CA ASP A 173 5.93 -2.77 -20.47
C ASP A 173 6.33 -1.71 -19.40
N VAL A 174 7.42 -1.94 -18.67
CA VAL A 174 7.88 -1.00 -17.65
C VAL A 174 9.03 -0.13 -18.17
N VAL A 175 9.14 1.07 -17.55
CA VAL A 175 10.31 1.93 -17.71
C VAL A 175 11.11 1.91 -16.42
N MET A 176 12.42 1.59 -16.49
CA MET A 176 13.31 1.52 -15.33
C MET A 176 14.69 2.13 -15.63
N SER A 177 15.45 2.42 -14.59
CA SER A 177 16.85 2.82 -14.76
C SER A 177 17.75 1.62 -15.11
N LYS A 178 18.91 1.87 -15.72
CA LYS A 178 19.92 0.83 -15.98
C LYS A 178 20.28 0.04 -14.70
N GLY A 179 20.45 0.74 -13.58
CA GLY A 179 20.78 0.11 -12.31
C GLY A 179 19.68 -0.84 -11.80
N GLN A 180 18.41 -0.46 -11.95
CA GLN A 180 17.28 -1.32 -11.60
C GLN A 180 17.21 -2.56 -12.51
N CYS A 181 17.46 -2.39 -13.82
CA CYS A 181 17.50 -3.52 -14.75
C CYS A 181 18.62 -4.51 -14.40
N VAL A 182 19.81 -4.02 -14.08
CA VAL A 182 20.93 -4.87 -13.64
C VAL A 182 20.58 -5.61 -12.35
N HIS A 183 19.99 -4.92 -11.38
CA HIS A 183 19.54 -5.53 -10.13
C HIS A 183 18.49 -6.62 -10.38
N ALA A 184 17.46 -6.32 -11.19
CA ALA A 184 16.42 -7.27 -11.53
C ALA A 184 16.98 -8.57 -12.14
N LYS A 185 17.90 -8.45 -13.11
CA LYS A 185 18.55 -9.60 -13.73
C LYS A 185 19.41 -10.40 -12.75
N LYS A 186 20.13 -9.73 -11.84
CA LYS A 186 20.92 -10.40 -10.80
C LYS A 186 20.06 -11.21 -9.84
N GLU A 187 18.86 -10.71 -9.52
CA GLU A 187 17.89 -11.35 -8.64
C GLU A 187 16.96 -12.35 -9.37
N GLU A 188 17.29 -12.74 -10.59
CA GLU A 188 16.56 -13.72 -11.39
C GLU A 188 15.08 -13.33 -11.67
N ALA A 189 14.84 -12.03 -11.81
CA ALA A 189 13.54 -11.51 -12.24
C ALA A 189 13.31 -11.83 -13.74
N ILE A 190 12.06 -11.97 -14.11
CA ILE A 190 11.59 -12.11 -15.50
C ILE A 190 11.43 -10.72 -16.08
N VAL A 191 12.26 -10.37 -17.07
CA VAL A 191 12.26 -9.04 -17.70
C VAL A 191 11.94 -9.22 -19.19
N ASP A 192 10.76 -8.80 -19.58
CA ASP A 192 10.29 -8.94 -20.96
C ASP A 192 11.05 -8.03 -21.94
N LYS A 193 10.94 -8.35 -23.25
CA LYS A 193 11.64 -7.61 -24.32
C LYS A 193 11.15 -6.17 -24.49
N ASN A 194 9.92 -5.87 -24.05
CA ASN A 194 9.27 -4.55 -24.10
C ASN A 194 9.61 -3.65 -22.91
N VAL A 195 10.49 -4.09 -22.02
CA VAL A 195 11.00 -3.25 -20.92
C VAL A 195 12.00 -2.23 -21.50
N THR A 196 11.79 -0.94 -21.20
CA THR A 196 12.68 0.14 -21.59
C THR A 196 13.51 0.63 -20.39
N TRP A 197 14.79 0.98 -20.66
CA TRP A 197 15.68 1.55 -19.64
C TRP A 197 16.51 2.70 -20.18
N HIS A 198 16.74 3.69 -19.34
CA HIS A 198 17.53 4.88 -19.64
C HIS A 198 18.63 5.11 -18.61
#